data_c697895de19f348c7b77a64d29cf8a19
#
_entry.id   c697895de19f348c7b77a64d29cf8a19
#
_cell.length_a   1.000
_cell.length_b   1.000
_cell.length_c   1.000
_cell.angle_alpha   90.00
_cell.angle_beta   90.00
_cell.angle_gamma   90.00
#
_symmetry.space_group_name_H-M   'P 1'
#
loop_
_entity.id
_entity.type
_entity.pdbx_description
1 polymer ?
#
loop_
_entity_poly.entity_id
_entity_poly.type
_entity_poly.pdbx_seq_one_letter_code
_entity_poly.pdbx_strand_id
1 'polypeptide(L)'
;VGEKAIELMCKRGIDPTKMPFGKNIANLGANFDYIAESRIELNAARLLTLDAAHKMDTVGNKIAASEIAQIKVFAPNVVLKIIDRAIQMHGGEGVSQLTPLASMYAHIRTLRLADGPDEVHRRAVARLELGKYIVR
;
A
#
# COMPACT_ATOMS: atom_id res chain seq x y z
N VAL A 1 5.45 7.17 0.16
CA VAL A 1 5.79 6.25 -0.94
C VAL A 1 4.58 6.00 -1.83
N GLY A 2 3.44 5.54 -1.29
CA GLY A 2 2.21 5.25 -2.08
C GLY A 2 1.71 6.44 -2.91
N GLU A 3 1.68 7.65 -2.34
CA GLU A 3 1.33 8.86 -3.09
C GLU A 3 2.27 9.12 -4.28
N LYS A 4 3.58 8.89 -4.08
CA LYS A 4 4.56 9.04 -5.15
C LYS A 4 4.36 8.02 -6.27
N ALA A 5 4.01 6.79 -5.91
CA ALA A 5 3.71 5.76 -6.91
C ALA A 5 2.46 6.11 -7.75
N ILE A 6 1.39 6.62 -7.11
CA ILE A 6 0.18 7.10 -7.82
C ILE A 6 0.53 8.30 -8.71
N GLU A 7 1.31 9.26 -8.22
CA GLU A 7 1.77 10.40 -9.03
C GLU A 7 2.49 9.92 -10.29
N LEU A 8 3.42 8.97 -10.14
CA LEU A 8 4.17 8.40 -11.27
C LEU A 8 3.25 7.67 -12.26
N MET A 9 2.28 6.88 -11.77
CA MET A 9 1.26 6.25 -12.61
C MET A 9 0.47 7.28 -13.43
N CYS A 10 -0.02 8.33 -12.77
CA CYS A 10 -0.81 9.35 -13.44
C CYS A 10 0.01 10.10 -14.50
N LYS A 11 1.24 10.51 -14.16
CA LYS A 11 2.14 11.16 -15.12
C LYS A 11 2.44 10.27 -16.31
N ARG A 12 2.75 9.00 -16.09
CA ARG A 12 2.96 8.03 -17.16
C ARG A 12 1.72 7.82 -18.01
N GLY A 13 0.56 7.76 -17.36
CA GLY A 13 -0.73 7.54 -18.00
C GLY A 13 -1.12 8.58 -19.04
N ILE A 14 -0.76 9.85 -18.81
CA ILE A 14 -1.11 10.98 -19.66
C ILE A 14 0.08 11.54 -20.47
N ASP A 15 1.24 10.90 -20.43
CA ASP A 15 2.45 11.38 -21.12
C ASP A 15 2.23 11.36 -22.64
N PRO A 16 2.23 12.53 -23.31
CA PRO A 16 1.99 12.61 -24.75
C PRO A 16 3.13 12.02 -25.59
N THR A 17 4.30 11.79 -25.00
CA THR A 17 5.43 11.13 -25.67
C THR A 17 5.35 9.60 -25.62
N LYS A 18 4.40 9.07 -24.84
CA LYS A 18 4.21 7.63 -24.59
C LYS A 18 2.77 7.24 -24.96
N MET A 19 2.49 7.21 -26.25
CA MET A 19 1.15 6.92 -26.79
C MET A 19 1.14 5.67 -27.67
N PRO A 20 1.30 4.47 -27.07
CA PRO A 20 1.21 3.23 -27.84
C PRO A 20 -0.21 3.12 -28.47
N PHE A 21 -0.25 2.66 -29.72
CA PHE A 21 -1.48 2.59 -30.52
C PHE A 21 -2.23 3.95 -30.66
N GLY A 22 -1.52 5.09 -30.53
CA GLY A 22 -2.12 6.43 -30.63
C GLY A 22 -3.01 6.82 -29.45
N LYS A 23 -2.93 6.11 -28.32
CA LYS A 23 -3.74 6.36 -27.12
C LYS A 23 -2.85 6.60 -25.89
N ASN A 24 -3.31 7.45 -24.98
CA ASN A 24 -2.69 7.59 -23.67
C ASN A 24 -2.64 6.23 -22.98
N ILE A 25 -1.54 5.92 -22.28
CA ILE A 25 -1.37 4.67 -21.52
C ILE A 25 -2.50 4.46 -20.52
N ALA A 26 -2.99 5.55 -19.88
CA ALA A 26 -4.13 5.47 -18.97
C ALA A 26 -5.37 4.79 -19.59
N ASN A 27 -5.58 4.98 -20.91
CA ASN A 27 -6.74 4.44 -21.63
C ASN A 27 -6.55 3.02 -22.19
N LEU A 28 -5.46 2.35 -21.82
CA LEU A 28 -5.14 1.01 -22.30
C LEU A 28 -5.34 -0.02 -21.19
N GLY A 29 -5.98 -1.13 -21.53
CA GLY A 29 -6.22 -2.24 -20.61
C GLY A 29 -6.90 -1.81 -19.32
N ALA A 30 -6.38 -2.23 -18.17
CA ALA A 30 -6.92 -1.97 -16.84
C ALA A 30 -6.31 -0.75 -16.14
N ASN A 31 -5.63 0.14 -16.85
CA ASN A 31 -4.86 1.21 -16.22
C ASN A 31 -5.73 2.26 -15.50
N PHE A 32 -6.94 2.52 -15.99
CA PHE A 32 -7.92 3.34 -15.25
C PHE A 32 -8.26 2.72 -13.90
N ASP A 33 -8.52 1.41 -13.89
CA ASP A 33 -8.87 0.68 -12.67
C ASP A 33 -7.68 0.68 -11.70
N TYR A 34 -6.46 0.49 -12.21
CA TYR A 34 -5.24 0.56 -11.40
C TYR A 34 -5.09 1.91 -10.67
N ILE A 35 -5.35 3.02 -11.35
CA ILE A 35 -5.28 4.35 -10.76
C ILE A 35 -6.40 4.52 -9.71
N ALA A 36 -7.62 4.16 -10.05
CA ALA A 36 -8.78 4.30 -9.17
C ALA A 36 -8.65 3.46 -7.90
N GLU A 37 -8.37 2.17 -8.05
CA GLU A 37 -8.17 1.24 -6.93
C GLU A 37 -7.00 1.67 -6.03
N SER A 38 -5.89 2.12 -6.65
CA SER A 38 -4.74 2.60 -5.88
C SER A 38 -5.09 3.80 -5.01
N ARG A 39 -5.90 4.72 -5.51
CA ARG A 39 -6.37 5.86 -4.72
C ARG A 39 -7.29 5.42 -3.59
N ILE A 40 -8.24 4.53 -3.86
CA ILE A 40 -9.18 4.01 -2.86
C ILE A 40 -8.43 3.27 -1.75
N GLU A 41 -7.58 2.32 -2.12
CA GLU A 41 -6.81 1.51 -1.18
C GLU A 41 -5.84 2.36 -0.35
N LEU A 42 -5.18 3.36 -0.95
CA LEU A 42 -4.27 4.24 -0.21
C LEU A 42 -5.00 5.12 0.80
N ASN A 43 -6.18 5.63 0.46
CA ASN A 43 -6.99 6.40 1.39
C ASN A 43 -7.47 5.53 2.56
N ALA A 44 -7.90 4.29 2.30
CA ALA A 44 -8.27 3.33 3.34
C ALA A 44 -7.09 3.03 4.28
N ALA A 45 -5.89 2.79 3.74
CA ALA A 45 -4.69 2.56 4.54
C ALA A 45 -4.30 3.78 5.38
N ARG A 46 -4.46 4.99 4.84
CA ARG A 46 -4.23 6.24 5.56
C ARG A 46 -5.19 6.40 6.73
N LEU A 47 -6.48 6.20 6.51
CA LEU A 47 -7.48 6.33 7.57
C LEU A 47 -7.26 5.31 8.69
N LEU A 48 -6.94 4.07 8.35
CA LEU A 48 -6.60 3.05 9.33
C LEU A 48 -5.36 3.43 10.14
N THR A 49 -4.35 4.00 9.49
CA THR A 49 -3.12 4.47 10.16
C THR A 49 -3.41 5.64 11.10
N LEU A 50 -4.24 6.59 10.69
CA LEU A 50 -4.65 7.72 11.52
C LEU A 50 -5.48 7.28 12.73
N ASP A 51 -6.38 6.30 12.56
CA ASP A 51 -7.13 5.71 13.68
C ASP A 51 -6.18 5.06 14.71
N ALA A 52 -5.21 4.28 14.24
CA ALA A 52 -4.21 3.69 15.12
C ALA A 52 -3.40 4.76 15.88
N ALA A 53 -2.95 5.80 15.18
CA ALA A 53 -2.20 6.89 15.79
C ALA A 53 -3.03 7.63 16.84
N HIS A 54 -4.29 7.96 16.51
CA HIS A 54 -5.21 8.60 17.45
C HIS A 54 -5.44 7.76 18.72
N LYS A 55 -5.63 6.45 18.57
CA LYS A 55 -5.78 5.55 19.72
C LYS A 55 -4.51 5.45 20.56
N MET A 56 -3.34 5.42 19.92
CA MET A 56 -2.07 5.46 20.64
C MET A 56 -1.94 6.72 21.51
N ASP A 57 -2.33 7.87 20.98
CA ASP A 57 -2.26 9.15 21.68
C ASP A 57 -3.30 9.28 22.80
N THR A 58 -4.48 8.70 22.63
CA THR A 58 -5.59 8.88 23.57
C THR A 58 -5.69 7.81 24.65
N VAL A 59 -5.44 6.54 24.31
CA VAL A 59 -5.61 5.39 25.23
C VAL A 59 -4.33 4.57 25.43
N GLY A 60 -3.27 4.91 24.71
CA GLY A 60 -1.96 4.29 24.81
C GLY A 60 -1.79 3.01 24.00
N ASN A 61 -0.52 2.64 23.79
CA ASN A 61 -0.12 1.56 22.87
C ASN A 61 -0.67 0.19 23.27
N LYS A 62 -0.82 -0.07 24.58
CA LYS A 62 -1.31 -1.36 25.08
C LYS A 62 -2.76 -1.62 24.67
N ILE A 63 -3.60 -0.59 24.73
CA ILE A 63 -5.01 -0.68 24.34
C ILE A 63 -5.15 -0.65 22.81
N ALA A 64 -4.33 0.15 22.13
CA ALA A 64 -4.30 0.25 20.67
C ALA A 64 -3.55 -0.92 19.97
N ALA A 65 -3.20 -1.97 20.68
CA ALA A 65 -2.37 -3.06 20.16
C ALA A 65 -2.97 -3.74 18.91
N SER A 66 -4.30 -3.86 18.84
CA SER A 66 -4.98 -4.42 17.66
C SER A 66 -4.79 -3.53 16.43
N GLU A 67 -5.03 -2.24 16.56
CA GLU A 67 -4.92 -1.25 15.49
C GLU A 67 -3.48 -1.13 14.99
N ILE A 68 -2.51 -1.14 15.89
CA ILE A 68 -1.07 -1.15 15.56
C ILE A 68 -0.73 -2.41 14.74
N ALA A 69 -1.21 -3.58 15.13
CA ALA A 69 -0.97 -4.81 14.39
C ALA A 69 -1.66 -4.81 13.01
N GLN A 70 -2.88 -4.25 12.91
CA GLN A 70 -3.62 -4.12 11.66
C GLN A 70 -2.87 -3.26 10.64
N ILE A 71 -2.41 -2.06 11.03
CA ILE A 71 -1.70 -1.16 10.10
C ILE A 71 -0.36 -1.73 9.66
N LYS A 72 0.32 -2.48 10.52
CA LYS A 72 1.59 -3.13 10.21
C LYS A 72 1.45 -4.18 9.11
N VAL A 73 0.28 -4.84 9.01
CA VAL A 73 -0.05 -5.76 7.92
C VAL A 73 -0.60 -5.02 6.71
N PHE A 74 -1.60 -4.15 6.93
CA PHE A 74 -2.42 -3.60 5.84
C PHE A 74 -1.66 -2.56 5.01
N ALA A 75 -1.04 -1.58 5.66
CA ALA A 75 -0.43 -0.45 4.95
C ALA A 75 0.72 -0.86 4.01
N PRO A 76 1.71 -1.68 4.42
CA PRO A 76 2.77 -2.11 3.50
C PRO A 76 2.25 -2.95 2.33
N ASN A 77 1.24 -3.82 2.56
CA ASN A 77 0.65 -4.63 1.50
C ASN A 77 -0.07 -3.78 0.47
N VAL A 78 -0.82 -2.77 0.90
CA VAL A 78 -1.48 -1.80 0.00
C VAL A 78 -0.45 -1.04 -0.83
N VAL A 79 0.58 -0.50 -0.20
CA VAL A 79 1.61 0.28 -0.90
C VAL A 79 2.38 -0.57 -1.91
N LEU A 80 2.68 -1.83 -1.59
CA LEU A 80 3.31 -2.76 -2.54
C LEU A 80 2.44 -3.00 -3.78
N LYS A 81 1.13 -3.22 -3.62
CA LYS A 81 0.21 -3.34 -4.76
C LYS A 81 0.21 -2.09 -5.64
N ILE A 82 0.21 -0.91 -5.01
CA ILE A 82 0.24 0.36 -5.74
C ILE A 82 1.53 0.51 -6.55
N ILE A 83 2.67 0.18 -5.95
CA ILE A 83 3.96 0.23 -6.64
C ILE A 83 4.00 -0.80 -7.77
N ASP A 84 3.48 -2.01 -7.56
CA ASP A 84 3.41 -3.05 -8.59
C ASP A 84 2.59 -2.60 -9.81
N ARG A 85 1.41 -2.01 -9.60
CA ARG A 85 0.60 -1.39 -10.65
C ARG A 85 1.35 -0.27 -11.37
N ALA A 86 2.08 0.55 -10.63
CA ALA A 86 2.90 1.61 -11.21
C ALA A 86 4.04 1.05 -12.09
N ILE A 87 4.71 -0.01 -11.65
CA ILE A 87 5.72 -0.74 -12.43
C ILE A 87 5.08 -1.27 -13.72
N GLN A 88 3.91 -1.90 -13.61
CA GLN A 88 3.20 -2.45 -14.76
C GLN A 88 2.90 -1.38 -15.80
N MET A 89 2.43 -0.20 -15.40
CA MET A 89 2.16 0.93 -16.30
C MET A 89 3.42 1.53 -16.94
N HIS A 90 4.58 1.40 -16.29
CA HIS A 90 5.86 1.87 -16.83
C HIS A 90 6.55 0.85 -17.74
N GLY A 91 6.12 -0.42 -17.68
CA GLY A 91 6.77 -1.49 -18.43
C GLY A 91 8.23 -1.67 -18.00
N GLY A 92 9.14 -1.92 -18.95
CA GLY A 92 10.56 -2.12 -18.65
C GLY A 92 11.24 -0.98 -17.90
N GLU A 93 10.80 0.26 -18.09
CA GLU A 93 11.31 1.41 -17.32
C GLU A 93 11.01 1.25 -15.82
N GLY A 94 9.86 0.65 -15.45
CA GLY A 94 9.41 0.47 -14.06
C GLY A 94 10.33 -0.46 -13.25
N VAL A 95 11.02 -1.39 -13.87
CA VAL A 95 11.96 -2.32 -13.20
C VAL A 95 13.41 -1.88 -13.31
N SER A 96 13.67 -0.78 -14.01
CA SER A 96 15.02 -0.21 -14.20
C SER A 96 15.31 0.90 -13.19
N GLN A 97 16.54 1.44 -13.23
CA GLN A 97 16.93 2.62 -12.45
C GLN A 97 16.44 3.96 -13.04
N LEU A 98 15.75 3.93 -14.19
CA LEU A 98 15.16 5.13 -14.81
C LEU A 98 13.98 5.68 -13.99
N THR A 99 13.35 4.82 -13.20
CA THR A 99 12.31 5.21 -12.23
C THR A 99 12.69 4.73 -10.83
N PRO A 100 12.18 5.36 -9.76
CA PRO A 100 12.44 4.90 -8.40
C PRO A 100 11.59 3.68 -7.99
N LEU A 101 10.70 3.18 -8.85
CA LEU A 101 9.65 2.22 -8.49
C LEU A 101 10.21 0.88 -7.98
N ALA A 102 11.20 0.30 -8.66
CA ALA A 102 11.80 -0.96 -8.23
C ALA A 102 12.48 -0.84 -6.86
N SER A 103 13.21 0.26 -6.64
CA SER A 103 13.81 0.57 -5.33
C SER A 103 12.75 0.81 -4.24
N MET A 104 11.69 1.54 -4.55
CA MET A 104 10.57 1.75 -3.64
C MET A 104 9.90 0.43 -3.26
N TYR A 105 9.71 -0.48 -4.21
CA TYR A 105 9.16 -1.81 -3.96
C TYR A 105 10.02 -2.60 -2.98
N ALA A 106 11.31 -2.71 -3.26
CA ALA A 106 12.25 -3.42 -2.40
C ALA A 106 12.27 -2.84 -0.98
N HIS A 107 12.28 -1.52 -0.85
CA HIS A 107 12.26 -0.84 0.45
C HIS A 107 10.97 -1.11 1.24
N ILE A 108 9.80 -0.94 0.62
CA ILE A 108 8.52 -1.19 1.30
C ILE A 108 8.34 -2.67 1.62
N ARG A 109 8.88 -3.58 0.79
CA ARG A 109 8.83 -5.03 1.03
C ARG A 109 9.49 -5.41 2.36
N THR A 110 10.51 -4.67 2.80
CA THR A 110 11.16 -4.91 4.10
C THR A 110 10.21 -4.73 5.28
N LEU A 111 9.22 -3.83 5.17
CA LEU A 111 8.25 -3.56 6.23
C LEU A 111 7.33 -4.76 6.55
N ARG A 112 7.23 -5.72 5.63
CA ARG A 112 6.49 -6.96 5.87
C ARG A 112 7.31 -8.01 6.63
N LEU A 113 8.57 -7.73 6.89
CA LEU A 113 9.52 -8.62 7.56
C LEU A 113 10.04 -8.01 8.87
N ALA A 114 10.43 -6.73 8.83
CA ALA A 114 11.01 -6.01 9.95
C ALA A 114 10.01 -5.86 11.12
N ASP A 115 10.52 -5.93 12.34
CA ASP A 115 9.73 -5.79 13.59
C ASP A 115 8.55 -6.75 13.69
N GLY A 116 8.74 -7.94 13.18
CA GLY A 116 7.75 -9.02 13.08
C GLY A 116 7.13 -9.11 11.68
N PRO A 117 7.13 -10.32 11.09
CA PRO A 117 6.50 -10.56 9.80
C PRO A 117 4.97 -10.47 9.89
N ASP A 118 4.31 -10.36 8.72
CA ASP A 118 2.86 -10.27 8.60
C ASP A 118 2.12 -11.33 9.44
N GLU A 119 2.64 -12.55 9.51
CA GLU A 119 2.04 -13.67 10.22
C GLU A 119 1.95 -13.42 11.73
N VAL A 120 2.98 -12.81 12.31
CA VAL A 120 3.01 -12.45 13.74
C VAL A 120 1.93 -11.43 14.06
N HIS A 121 1.79 -10.40 13.23
CA HIS A 121 0.80 -9.36 13.43
C HIS A 121 -0.63 -9.85 13.15
N ARG A 122 -0.85 -10.69 12.13
CA ARG A 122 -2.13 -11.35 11.88
C ARG A 122 -2.56 -12.22 13.06
N ARG A 123 -1.61 -12.98 13.63
CA ARG A 123 -1.87 -13.77 14.85
C ARG A 123 -2.27 -12.87 16.02
N ALA A 124 -1.61 -11.72 16.20
CA ALA A 124 -1.94 -10.78 17.26
C ALA A 124 -3.37 -10.23 17.11
N VAL A 125 -3.75 -9.80 15.91
CA VAL A 125 -5.13 -9.34 15.61
C VAL A 125 -6.15 -10.43 15.92
N ALA A 126 -5.93 -11.66 15.42
CA ALA A 126 -6.86 -12.77 15.63
C ALA A 126 -7.01 -13.12 17.11
N ARG A 127 -5.92 -13.16 17.88
CA ARG A 127 -5.96 -13.44 19.32
C ARG A 127 -6.73 -12.38 20.09
N LEU A 128 -6.52 -11.10 19.78
CA LEU A 128 -7.22 -10.01 20.43
C LEU A 128 -8.71 -10.03 20.10
N GLU A 129 -9.07 -10.35 18.86
CA GLU A 129 -10.48 -10.47 18.46
C GLU A 129 -11.15 -11.66 19.18
N LEU A 130 -10.57 -12.85 19.12
CA LEU A 130 -11.10 -14.04 19.80
C LEU A 130 -11.22 -13.85 21.31
N GLY A 131 -10.29 -13.11 21.92
CA GLY A 131 -10.30 -12.83 23.37
C GLY A 131 -11.55 -12.10 23.86
N LYS A 132 -12.26 -11.39 22.99
CA LYS A 132 -13.52 -10.70 23.31
C LYS A 132 -14.66 -11.67 23.61
N TYR A 133 -14.59 -12.90 23.11
CA TYR A 133 -15.65 -13.92 23.17
C TYR A 133 -15.33 -15.10 24.09
N ILE A 134 -14.15 -15.12 24.71
CA ILE A 134 -13.80 -16.14 25.69
C ILE A 134 -14.49 -15.80 27.01
N VAL A 135 -15.51 -16.59 27.36
CA VAL A 135 -16.15 -16.54 28.67
C VAL A 135 -15.16 -17.08 29.71
N ARG A 136 -14.78 -16.27 30.69
CA ARG A 136 -13.98 -16.69 31.85
C ARG A 136 -14.85 -17.27 32.94
#